data_270c30e2ee443cf99f183e7276194ce6
#
_entry.id   270c30e2ee443cf99f183e7276194ce6
#
_cell.length_a   1.000
_cell.length_b   1.000
_cell.length_c   1.000
_cell.angle_alpha   90.00
_cell.angle_beta   90.00
_cell.angle_gamma   90.00
#
_symmetry.space_group_name_H-M   'P 1'
#
loop_
_entity.id
_entity.type
_entity.pdbx_description
1 polymer ?
#
loop_
_entity_poly.entity_id
_entity_poly.type
_entity_poly.pdbx_seq_one_letter_code
_entity_poly.pdbx_strand_id
1 'polypeptide(L)'
;MPDFEVREVDVDDEAQLQAWWQASHDGATAGRPYDLYTTWETARVAYPDRHPDWDFVLISVHDGDRVVGAGLVNMPLADNLSNAYLEVYVPDGERRRGAGTALLAALETASASRGRTVLVAETVAPPDGTGPGEPFALARGYSLANREGVKVLDLVEHAHGWAALEDHVADRRGDYRIVEWGGTTPEEHVQDVCDSLNRFIGMIPTGDLEMDDLEYTPERLRRNEQRNIDLGTVRLVGAALAPDGTLAGYHDLYVDEDRRTQARVGITMVLPEHRGHALGLGIKLATHRSLVAQVPECRIVATGNADVNAHMNAVNERMGYRLVEQMLEFQKKA
;
A
#
# COMPACT_ATOMS: atom_id res chain seq x y z
N MET A 1 7.38 23.04 -27.56
CA MET A 1 7.11 22.43 -26.25
C MET A 1 8.03 23.11 -25.25
N PRO A 2 7.64 23.29 -23.99
CA PRO A 2 8.59 23.78 -22.98
C PRO A 2 9.82 22.88 -22.98
N ASP A 3 10.99 23.47 -22.79
CA ASP A 3 12.25 22.74 -22.66
C ASP A 3 12.37 22.37 -21.17
N PHE A 4 11.83 21.19 -20.82
CA PHE A 4 11.86 20.69 -19.45
C PHE A 4 13.22 20.11 -19.13
N GLU A 5 13.79 20.50 -18.01
CA GLU A 5 14.96 19.84 -17.45
C GLU A 5 14.52 18.70 -16.54
N VAL A 6 15.08 17.50 -16.74
CA VAL A 6 14.83 16.31 -15.94
C VAL A 6 16.03 16.06 -15.05
N ARG A 7 15.82 15.94 -13.73
CA ARG A 7 16.89 15.74 -12.74
C ARG A 7 16.56 14.56 -11.83
N GLU A 8 17.55 13.76 -11.52
CA GLU A 8 17.49 12.85 -10.37
C GLU A 8 17.60 13.69 -9.09
N VAL A 9 16.79 13.35 -8.09
CA VAL A 9 16.76 14.08 -6.81
C VAL A 9 17.83 13.52 -5.90
N ASP A 10 18.67 14.41 -5.37
CA ASP A 10 19.56 14.06 -4.27
C ASP A 10 18.73 13.99 -2.97
N VAL A 11 18.50 12.79 -2.48
CA VAL A 11 17.68 12.54 -1.28
C VAL A 11 18.33 13.06 0.00
N ASP A 12 19.65 13.30 -0.01
CA ASP A 12 20.38 13.88 1.10
C ASP A 12 20.33 15.42 1.09
N ASP A 13 19.85 16.04 -0.01
CA ASP A 13 19.53 17.47 -0.10
C ASP A 13 18.04 17.68 0.25
N GLU A 14 17.79 18.12 1.50
CA GLU A 14 16.43 18.32 2.01
C GLU A 14 15.58 19.27 1.15
N ALA A 15 16.18 20.28 0.54
CA ALA A 15 15.44 21.25 -0.30
C ALA A 15 14.99 20.63 -1.63
N GLN A 16 15.84 19.80 -2.26
CA GLN A 16 15.47 19.07 -3.46
C GLN A 16 14.39 18.03 -3.14
N LEU A 17 14.56 17.26 -2.07
CA LEU A 17 13.61 16.26 -1.64
C LEU A 17 12.25 16.90 -1.29
N GLN A 18 12.24 18.04 -0.59
CA GLN A 18 10.99 18.75 -0.26
C GLN A 18 10.27 19.29 -1.49
N ALA A 19 11.00 19.86 -2.46
CA ALA A 19 10.42 20.35 -3.70
C ALA A 19 9.82 19.20 -4.54
N TRP A 20 10.51 18.06 -4.61
CA TRP A 20 10.01 16.85 -5.24
C TRP A 20 8.76 16.32 -4.51
N TRP A 21 8.80 16.20 -3.17
CA TRP A 21 7.67 15.74 -2.37
C TRP A 21 6.44 16.64 -2.54
N GLN A 22 6.61 17.96 -2.53
CA GLN A 22 5.50 18.88 -2.72
C GLN A 22 4.83 18.67 -4.09
N ALA A 23 5.60 18.55 -5.16
CA ALA A 23 5.05 18.32 -6.49
C ALA A 23 4.38 16.94 -6.61
N SER A 24 4.93 15.91 -5.96
CA SER A 24 4.33 14.58 -5.92
C SER A 24 3.02 14.57 -5.11
N HIS A 25 3.01 15.18 -3.93
CA HIS A 25 1.83 15.33 -3.09
C HIS A 25 0.70 16.06 -3.82
N ASP A 26 1.00 17.24 -4.42
CA ASP A 26 0.02 18.03 -5.16
C ASP A 26 -0.56 17.24 -6.35
N GLY A 27 0.28 16.48 -7.03
CA GLY A 27 -0.15 15.62 -8.15
C GLY A 27 -0.95 14.39 -7.71
N ALA A 28 -0.57 13.78 -6.58
CA ALA A 28 -1.17 12.57 -6.04
C ALA A 28 -2.53 12.82 -5.39
N THR A 29 -2.73 13.99 -4.75
CA THR A 29 -3.93 14.30 -3.98
C THR A 29 -4.97 15.11 -4.76
N ALA A 30 -4.60 15.62 -5.93
CA ALA A 30 -5.46 16.46 -6.75
C ALA A 30 -6.81 15.82 -7.06
N GLY A 31 -7.89 16.42 -6.57
CA GLY A 31 -9.27 15.98 -6.80
C GLY A 31 -9.67 14.71 -6.04
N ARG A 32 -8.84 14.19 -5.14
CA ARG A 32 -9.14 13.01 -4.34
C ARG A 32 -9.91 13.36 -3.06
N PRO A 33 -10.84 12.51 -2.59
CA PRO A 33 -11.63 12.78 -1.40
C PRO A 33 -10.82 12.62 -0.10
N TYR A 34 -9.72 11.88 -0.14
CA TYR A 34 -8.83 11.63 0.99
C TYR A 34 -7.37 11.83 0.59
N ASP A 35 -6.61 12.51 1.45
CA ASP A 35 -5.15 12.54 1.35
C ASP A 35 -4.59 11.27 1.99
N LEU A 36 -4.26 10.28 1.16
CA LEU A 36 -3.63 9.02 1.56
C LEU A 36 -2.15 8.97 1.14
N TYR A 37 -1.58 10.10 0.70
CA TYR A 37 -0.18 10.18 0.29
C TYR A 37 0.74 10.25 1.52
N THR A 38 1.99 9.82 1.35
CA THR A 38 3.03 9.91 2.39
C THR A 38 3.24 11.36 2.83
N THR A 39 3.32 11.61 4.13
CA THR A 39 3.57 12.94 4.69
C THR A 39 5.00 13.40 4.43
N TRP A 40 5.25 14.71 4.56
CA TRP A 40 6.62 15.22 4.47
C TRP A 40 7.50 14.67 5.60
N GLU A 41 6.98 14.60 6.82
CA GLU A 41 7.68 14.11 7.99
C GLU A 41 8.17 12.67 7.80
N THR A 42 7.33 11.80 7.24
CA THR A 42 7.73 10.43 6.87
C THR A 42 8.70 10.43 5.68
N ALA A 43 8.43 11.15 4.62
CA ALA A 43 9.23 11.16 3.40
C ALA A 43 10.69 11.62 3.64
N ARG A 44 10.88 12.70 4.41
CA ARG A 44 12.20 13.26 4.73
C ARG A 44 13.11 12.33 5.55
N VAL A 45 12.53 11.31 6.18
CA VAL A 45 13.28 10.28 6.92
C VAL A 45 13.43 9.01 6.09
N ALA A 46 12.34 8.56 5.45
CA ALA A 46 12.27 7.27 4.80
C ALA A 46 13.14 7.17 3.53
N TYR A 47 13.24 8.24 2.72
CA TYR A 47 14.03 8.21 1.48
C TYR A 47 15.55 8.29 1.71
N PRO A 48 16.08 9.16 2.60
CA PRO A 48 17.52 9.15 2.92
C PRO A 48 17.99 7.86 3.61
N ASP A 49 17.12 7.21 4.38
CA ASP A 49 17.44 5.99 5.14
C ASP A 49 17.62 4.72 4.27
N ARG A 50 17.54 4.81 2.97
CA ARG A 50 17.78 3.71 2.01
C ARG A 50 17.24 2.35 2.45
N HIS A 51 16.07 1.97 1.96
CA HIS A 51 15.43 0.71 2.32
C HIS A 51 16.26 -0.51 1.91
N PRO A 52 16.52 -1.50 2.80
CA PRO A 52 17.36 -2.65 2.47
C PRO A 52 16.76 -3.59 1.43
N ASP A 53 15.44 -3.61 1.28
CA ASP A 53 14.72 -4.49 0.34
C ASP A 53 14.24 -3.75 -0.92
N TRP A 54 14.53 -2.44 -1.06
CA TRP A 54 14.06 -1.62 -2.16
C TRP A 54 15.12 -0.63 -2.61
N ASP A 55 15.30 -0.49 -3.91
CA ASP A 55 16.05 0.61 -4.52
C ASP A 55 15.06 1.65 -5.04
N PHE A 56 15.30 2.92 -4.74
CA PHE A 56 14.45 4.05 -5.11
C PHE A 56 15.21 5.02 -6.02
N VAL A 57 14.56 5.47 -7.08
CA VAL A 57 15.04 6.62 -7.87
C VAL A 57 13.94 7.66 -7.92
N LEU A 58 14.23 8.84 -7.39
CA LEU A 58 13.35 10.00 -7.40
C LEU A 58 13.77 10.93 -8.54
N ILE A 59 12.81 11.33 -9.37
CA ILE A 59 13.05 12.20 -10.54
C ILE A 59 12.14 13.41 -10.46
N SER A 60 12.69 14.58 -10.70
CA SER A 60 11.96 15.84 -10.84
C SER A 60 12.03 16.41 -12.27
N VAL A 61 10.95 17.04 -12.70
CA VAL A 61 10.90 17.80 -13.96
C VAL A 61 10.75 19.27 -13.64
N HIS A 62 11.60 20.09 -14.23
CA HIS A 62 11.70 21.50 -13.98
C HIS A 62 11.28 22.35 -15.19
N ASP A 63 10.58 23.47 -14.91
CA ASP A 63 10.33 24.60 -15.81
C ASP A 63 11.02 25.83 -15.21
N GLY A 64 12.25 26.10 -15.63
CA GLY A 64 13.16 27.01 -14.93
C GLY A 64 13.51 26.48 -13.54
N ASP A 65 13.30 27.28 -12.49
CA ASP A 65 13.60 26.90 -11.11
C ASP A 65 12.47 26.13 -10.41
N ARG A 66 11.30 25.97 -11.07
CA ARG A 66 10.13 25.33 -10.47
C ARG A 66 10.07 23.84 -10.80
N VAL A 67 9.83 23.01 -9.81
CA VAL A 67 9.44 21.60 -10.00
C VAL A 67 7.98 21.57 -10.46
N VAL A 68 7.74 21.04 -11.66
CA VAL A 68 6.43 20.95 -12.31
C VAL A 68 5.92 19.52 -12.43
N GLY A 69 6.71 18.57 -11.94
CA GLY A 69 6.34 17.15 -11.87
C GLY A 69 7.36 16.35 -11.09
N ALA A 70 6.91 15.30 -10.45
CA ALA A 70 7.68 14.38 -9.63
C ALA A 70 7.43 12.94 -10.06
N GLY A 71 8.46 12.13 -10.09
CA GLY A 71 8.38 10.71 -10.40
C GLY A 71 9.21 9.88 -9.43
N LEU A 72 8.77 8.67 -9.24
CA LEU A 72 9.43 7.68 -8.39
C LEU A 72 9.44 6.35 -9.13
N VAL A 73 10.54 5.62 -9.06
CA VAL A 73 10.55 4.19 -9.34
C VAL A 73 11.05 3.43 -8.12
N ASN A 74 10.26 2.44 -7.71
CA ASN A 74 10.59 1.48 -6.67
C ASN A 74 10.98 0.15 -7.30
N MET A 75 12.12 -0.40 -6.93
CA MET A 75 12.64 -1.65 -7.48
C MET A 75 12.95 -2.62 -6.34
N PRO A 76 12.25 -3.77 -6.26
CA PRO A 76 12.53 -4.77 -5.24
C PRO A 76 13.95 -5.32 -5.36
N LEU A 77 14.58 -5.65 -4.21
CA LEU A 77 15.92 -6.21 -4.12
C LEU A 77 15.96 -7.65 -3.59
N ALA A 78 14.83 -8.19 -3.12
CA ALA A 78 14.76 -9.52 -2.54
C ALA A 78 13.93 -10.50 -3.37
N ASP A 79 12.77 -10.08 -3.84
CA ASP A 79 11.84 -10.83 -4.70
C ASP A 79 11.41 -9.97 -5.88
N ASN A 80 10.63 -10.49 -6.84
CA ASN A 80 10.14 -9.73 -8.00
C ASN A 80 11.24 -8.90 -8.71
N LEU A 81 12.43 -9.47 -8.85
CA LEU A 81 13.63 -8.77 -9.32
C LEU A 81 13.54 -8.27 -10.76
N SER A 82 12.57 -8.72 -11.53
CA SER A 82 12.28 -8.21 -12.87
C SER A 82 11.43 -6.94 -12.86
N ASN A 83 10.77 -6.62 -11.74
CA ASN A 83 9.75 -5.58 -11.64
C ASN A 83 10.33 -4.21 -11.26
N ALA A 84 9.72 -3.17 -11.80
CA ALA A 84 9.87 -1.78 -11.35
C ALA A 84 8.47 -1.15 -11.23
N TYR A 85 8.20 -0.51 -10.11
CA TYR A 85 6.93 0.16 -9.81
C TYR A 85 7.11 1.66 -10.01
N LEU A 86 6.40 2.23 -10.99
CA LEU A 86 6.56 3.60 -11.46
C LEU A 86 5.41 4.48 -10.98
N GLU A 87 5.74 5.63 -10.42
CA GLU A 87 4.78 6.65 -10.03
C GLU A 87 5.09 7.96 -10.79
N VAL A 88 4.07 8.57 -11.39
CA VAL A 88 4.19 9.81 -12.16
C VAL A 88 3.16 10.81 -11.66
N TYR A 89 3.62 11.87 -11.04
CA TYR A 89 2.79 12.92 -10.45
C TYR A 89 3.03 14.25 -11.15
N VAL A 90 1.95 14.83 -11.65
CA VAL A 90 1.96 16.18 -12.25
C VAL A 90 0.82 16.97 -11.64
N PRO A 91 1.10 18.06 -10.91
CA PRO A 91 0.09 18.96 -10.38
C PRO A 91 -0.89 19.42 -11.47
N ASP A 92 -2.16 19.60 -11.14
CA ASP A 92 -3.22 19.89 -12.12
C ASP A 92 -2.89 21.05 -13.05
N GLY A 93 -2.37 22.14 -12.52
CA GLY A 93 -2.00 23.32 -13.30
C GLY A 93 -0.84 23.14 -14.27
N GLU A 94 -0.06 22.06 -14.12
CA GLU A 94 1.12 21.73 -14.94
C GLU A 94 0.86 20.60 -15.94
N ARG A 95 -0.34 19.98 -15.91
CA ARG A 95 -0.71 18.89 -16.82
C ARG A 95 -0.81 19.36 -18.27
N ARG A 96 -0.73 18.39 -19.20
CA ARG A 96 -0.87 18.58 -20.67
C ARG A 96 0.23 19.42 -21.32
N ARG A 97 1.35 19.65 -20.63
CA ARG A 97 2.51 20.41 -21.12
C ARG A 97 3.71 19.53 -21.51
N GLY A 98 3.64 18.22 -21.20
CA GLY A 98 4.68 17.24 -21.52
C GLY A 98 5.48 16.71 -20.32
N ALA A 99 5.33 17.30 -19.12
CA ALA A 99 6.07 16.90 -17.91
C ALA A 99 5.92 15.41 -17.58
N GLY A 100 4.69 14.87 -17.58
CA GLY A 100 4.46 13.46 -17.32
C GLY A 100 5.10 12.53 -18.35
N THR A 101 5.25 12.96 -19.61
CA THR A 101 5.96 12.19 -20.64
C THR A 101 7.45 12.16 -20.37
N ALA A 102 8.03 13.29 -19.98
CA ALA A 102 9.44 13.39 -19.62
C ALA A 102 9.78 12.54 -18.39
N LEU A 103 8.91 12.60 -17.34
CA LEU A 103 9.04 11.76 -16.15
C LEU A 103 9.02 10.27 -16.49
N LEU A 104 7.99 9.82 -17.21
CA LEU A 104 7.85 8.40 -17.54
C LEU A 104 9.06 7.88 -18.33
N ALA A 105 9.54 8.63 -19.33
CA ALA A 105 10.71 8.25 -20.11
C ALA A 105 11.98 8.12 -19.24
N ALA A 106 12.16 9.01 -18.27
CA ALA A 106 13.29 8.96 -17.35
C ALA A 106 13.20 7.78 -16.37
N LEU A 107 12.01 7.50 -15.83
CA LEU A 107 11.76 6.35 -14.96
C LEU A 107 11.94 5.01 -15.68
N GLU A 108 11.44 4.89 -16.92
CA GLU A 108 11.67 3.71 -17.76
C GLU A 108 13.18 3.51 -18.05
N THR A 109 13.90 4.59 -18.30
CA THR A 109 15.37 4.55 -18.49
C THR A 109 16.09 4.11 -17.22
N ALA A 110 15.71 4.66 -16.06
CA ALA A 110 16.28 4.28 -14.77
C ALA A 110 16.01 2.79 -14.44
N SER A 111 14.81 2.31 -14.75
CA SER A 111 14.42 0.89 -14.59
C SER A 111 15.25 -0.02 -15.51
N ALA A 112 15.36 0.31 -16.78
CA ALA A 112 16.11 -0.47 -17.75
C ALA A 112 17.62 -0.53 -17.42
N SER A 113 18.20 0.58 -16.93
CA SER A 113 19.61 0.63 -16.50
C SER A 113 19.92 -0.30 -15.30
N ARG A 114 18.90 -0.70 -14.55
CA ARG A 114 18.96 -1.63 -13.43
C ARG A 114 18.44 -3.04 -13.80
N GLY A 115 18.26 -3.32 -15.10
CA GLY A 115 17.88 -4.63 -15.62
C GLY A 115 16.42 -5.02 -15.37
N ARG A 116 15.55 -4.05 -15.07
CA ARG A 116 14.12 -4.31 -14.88
C ARG A 116 13.43 -4.44 -16.23
N THR A 117 12.58 -5.47 -16.38
CA THR A 117 11.92 -5.83 -17.63
C THR A 117 10.39 -5.79 -17.55
N VAL A 118 9.84 -5.70 -16.35
CA VAL A 118 8.41 -5.57 -16.09
C VAL A 118 8.17 -4.23 -15.38
N LEU A 119 7.47 -3.34 -16.06
CA LEU A 119 7.13 -2.02 -15.55
C LEU A 119 5.67 -2.03 -15.08
N VAL A 120 5.43 -1.72 -13.82
CA VAL A 120 4.11 -1.61 -13.21
C VAL A 120 3.87 -0.15 -12.86
N ALA A 121 2.70 0.37 -13.18
CA ALA A 121 2.30 1.74 -12.83
C ALA A 121 0.86 1.76 -12.33
N GLU A 122 0.59 2.60 -11.35
CA GLU A 122 -0.73 2.73 -10.74
C GLU A 122 -1.31 4.12 -11.01
N THR A 123 -2.62 4.18 -11.12
CA THR A 123 -3.37 5.45 -11.15
C THR A 123 -4.71 5.28 -10.47
N VAL A 124 -5.23 6.36 -9.91
CA VAL A 124 -6.53 6.37 -9.27
C VAL A 124 -7.60 7.02 -10.15
N ALA A 125 -8.82 6.55 -10.02
CA ALA A 125 -10.00 7.10 -10.66
C ALA A 125 -11.17 7.18 -9.64
N PRO A 126 -12.18 8.04 -9.85
CA PRO A 126 -13.42 7.98 -9.09
C PRO A 126 -14.07 6.59 -9.20
N PRO A 127 -14.95 6.20 -8.24
CA PRO A 127 -15.56 4.86 -8.22
C PRO A 127 -16.34 4.48 -9.51
N ASP A 128 -16.94 5.47 -10.17
CA ASP A 128 -17.77 5.34 -11.35
C ASP A 128 -17.19 6.05 -12.59
N GLY A 129 -15.96 6.50 -12.53
CA GLY A 129 -15.34 7.33 -13.55
C GLY A 129 -14.00 6.82 -14.06
N THR A 130 -13.42 7.63 -14.95
CA THR A 130 -12.06 7.44 -15.47
C THR A 130 -11.16 8.57 -14.99
N GLY A 131 -9.96 8.23 -14.57
CA GLY A 131 -8.93 9.20 -14.21
C GLY A 131 -8.05 9.60 -15.40
N PRO A 132 -7.29 10.69 -15.31
CA PRO A 132 -6.38 11.13 -16.37
C PRO A 132 -5.21 10.17 -16.60
N GLY A 133 -4.89 9.31 -15.64
CA GLY A 133 -3.80 8.35 -15.72
C GLY A 133 -4.08 7.18 -16.66
N GLU A 134 -5.32 6.69 -16.76
CA GLU A 134 -5.67 5.57 -17.64
C GLU A 134 -5.35 5.86 -19.12
N PRO A 135 -5.89 6.93 -19.77
CA PRO A 135 -5.52 7.23 -21.14
C PRO A 135 -4.04 7.59 -21.30
N PHE A 136 -3.38 8.10 -20.27
CA PHE A 136 -1.96 8.37 -20.29
C PHE A 136 -1.12 7.08 -20.37
N ALA A 137 -1.44 6.08 -19.55
CA ALA A 137 -0.77 4.77 -19.51
C ALA A 137 -0.99 3.99 -20.83
N LEU A 138 -2.25 3.89 -21.27
CA LEU A 138 -2.61 3.19 -22.52
C LEU A 138 -1.90 3.78 -23.75
N ALA A 139 -1.83 5.12 -23.86
CA ALA A 139 -1.14 5.80 -24.96
C ALA A 139 0.39 5.56 -24.98
N ARG A 140 0.97 4.96 -23.94
CA ARG A 140 2.40 4.66 -23.77
C ARG A 140 2.71 3.17 -23.77
N GLY A 141 1.73 2.37 -24.18
CA GLY A 141 1.89 0.92 -24.37
C GLY A 141 1.78 0.10 -23.09
N TYR A 142 1.28 0.69 -22.02
CA TYR A 142 0.86 -0.07 -20.83
C TYR A 142 -0.52 -0.69 -21.08
N SER A 143 -0.73 -1.89 -20.57
CA SER A 143 -2.05 -2.56 -20.53
C SER A 143 -2.57 -2.62 -19.10
N LEU A 144 -3.88 -2.45 -18.94
CA LEU A 144 -4.52 -2.62 -17.64
C LEU A 144 -4.42 -4.09 -17.23
N ALA A 145 -3.80 -4.36 -16.09
CA ALA A 145 -3.56 -5.69 -15.56
C ALA A 145 -4.46 -6.04 -14.38
N ASN A 146 -4.79 -5.06 -13.52
CA ASN A 146 -5.65 -5.30 -12.36
C ASN A 146 -6.47 -4.04 -12.02
N ARG A 147 -7.57 -4.23 -11.27
CA ARG A 147 -8.38 -3.17 -10.66
C ARG A 147 -8.61 -3.47 -9.21
N GLU A 148 -8.38 -2.47 -8.36
CA GLU A 148 -8.65 -2.55 -6.93
C GLU A 148 -9.59 -1.43 -6.48
N GLY A 149 -10.51 -1.78 -5.60
CA GLY A 149 -11.31 -0.79 -4.90
C GLY A 149 -10.56 -0.24 -3.70
N VAL A 150 -10.26 1.06 -3.69
CA VAL A 150 -9.81 1.77 -2.48
C VAL A 150 -11.02 2.07 -1.61
N LYS A 151 -11.00 1.59 -0.38
CA LYS A 151 -12.11 1.70 0.56
C LYS A 151 -11.67 2.37 1.84
N VAL A 152 -12.58 3.13 2.42
CA VAL A 152 -12.38 3.83 3.69
C VAL A 152 -13.48 3.47 4.67
N LEU A 153 -13.10 3.20 5.90
CA LEU A 153 -13.97 3.01 7.06
C LEU A 153 -13.88 4.25 7.96
N ASP A 154 -15.02 4.85 8.28
CA ASP A 154 -15.13 5.86 9.32
C ASP A 154 -15.33 5.17 10.68
N LEU A 155 -14.31 5.25 11.55
CA LEU A 155 -14.34 4.60 12.86
C LEU A 155 -15.35 5.23 13.81
N VAL A 156 -15.60 6.54 13.69
CA VAL A 156 -16.55 7.24 14.56
C VAL A 156 -17.99 6.79 14.26
N GLU A 157 -18.27 6.59 12.97
CA GLU A 157 -19.60 6.17 12.52
C GLU A 157 -19.87 4.70 12.83
N HIS A 158 -18.88 3.80 12.64
CA HIS A 158 -19.13 2.36 12.58
C HIS A 158 -18.65 1.55 13.80
N ALA A 159 -17.60 1.99 14.54
CA ALA A 159 -16.99 1.18 15.58
C ALA A 159 -17.97 0.75 16.71
N HIS A 160 -18.95 1.58 17.03
CA HIS A 160 -19.94 1.25 18.07
C HIS A 160 -20.95 0.17 17.65
N GLY A 161 -21.12 -0.09 16.34
CA GLY A 161 -22.09 -1.05 15.79
C GLY A 161 -21.54 -2.48 15.62
N TRP A 162 -20.29 -2.78 15.99
CA TRP A 162 -19.66 -4.08 15.70
C TRP A 162 -20.03 -5.23 16.65
N ALA A 163 -20.77 -5.00 17.75
CA ALA A 163 -21.12 -6.06 18.71
C ALA A 163 -21.80 -7.28 18.05
N ALA A 164 -22.76 -7.05 17.14
CA ALA A 164 -23.40 -8.14 16.41
C ALA A 164 -22.46 -8.91 15.46
N LEU A 165 -21.40 -8.26 14.96
CA LEU A 165 -20.36 -8.91 14.16
C LEU A 165 -19.44 -9.76 15.04
N GLU A 166 -19.14 -9.29 16.24
CA GLU A 166 -18.36 -10.02 17.25
C GLU A 166 -19.11 -11.28 17.71
N ASP A 167 -20.42 -11.19 17.97
CA ASP A 167 -21.29 -12.33 18.26
C ASP A 167 -21.27 -13.35 17.11
N HIS A 168 -21.41 -12.88 15.86
CA HIS A 168 -21.33 -13.75 14.70
C HIS A 168 -19.98 -14.48 14.58
N VAL A 169 -18.88 -13.81 14.88
CA VAL A 169 -17.55 -14.43 14.90
C VAL A 169 -17.47 -15.47 16.02
N ALA A 170 -17.96 -15.15 17.22
CA ALA A 170 -17.95 -16.06 18.37
C ALA A 170 -18.71 -17.37 18.06
N ASP A 171 -19.86 -17.28 17.39
CA ASP A 171 -20.67 -18.43 16.99
C ASP A 171 -20.02 -19.33 15.93
N ARG A 172 -19.12 -18.77 15.10
CA ARG A 172 -18.56 -19.47 13.92
C ARG A 172 -17.10 -19.89 14.03
N ARG A 173 -16.33 -19.21 14.87
CA ARG A 173 -14.88 -19.46 14.95
C ARG A 173 -14.53 -20.83 15.53
N GLY A 174 -15.46 -21.50 16.23
CA GLY A 174 -15.17 -22.78 16.90
C GLY A 174 -14.00 -22.64 17.90
N ASP A 175 -13.07 -23.58 17.87
CA ASP A 175 -11.93 -23.64 18.79
C ASP A 175 -10.74 -22.75 18.36
N TYR A 176 -10.87 -21.96 17.28
CA TYR A 176 -9.86 -20.98 16.89
C TYR A 176 -9.77 -19.85 17.91
N ARG A 177 -8.55 -19.40 18.19
CA ARG A 177 -8.29 -18.28 19.08
C ARG A 177 -7.86 -17.05 18.28
N ILE A 178 -8.40 -15.89 18.61
CA ILE A 178 -7.92 -14.63 18.08
C ILE A 178 -6.97 -14.04 19.11
N VAL A 179 -5.77 -13.67 18.66
CA VAL A 179 -4.72 -13.06 19.47
C VAL A 179 -4.28 -11.76 18.80
N GLU A 180 -3.72 -10.86 19.58
CA GLU A 180 -3.29 -9.54 19.11
C GLU A 180 -1.92 -9.20 19.69
N TRP A 181 -1.16 -8.44 18.92
CA TRP A 181 0.10 -7.82 19.37
C TRP A 181 0.37 -6.53 18.63
N GLY A 182 1.28 -5.70 19.17
CA GLY A 182 1.77 -4.47 18.54
C GLY A 182 3.28 -4.51 18.34
N GLY A 183 3.76 -3.70 17.41
CA GLY A 183 5.18 -3.60 17.11
C GLY A 183 5.75 -4.89 16.51
N THR A 184 6.52 -5.64 17.31
CA THR A 184 7.20 -6.85 16.86
C THR A 184 6.35 -8.12 17.05
N THR A 185 6.46 -9.04 16.12
CA THR A 185 5.81 -10.36 16.18
C THR A 185 6.42 -11.19 17.34
N PRO A 186 5.60 -11.83 18.20
CA PRO A 186 6.10 -12.74 19.23
C PRO A 186 6.94 -13.87 18.63
N GLU A 187 8.00 -14.28 19.34
CA GLU A 187 9.00 -15.21 18.79
C GLU A 187 8.38 -16.53 18.36
N GLU A 188 7.41 -17.02 19.11
CA GLU A 188 6.67 -18.26 18.82
C GLU A 188 5.85 -18.21 17.51
N HIS A 189 5.60 -17.01 16.95
CA HIS A 189 4.79 -16.84 15.73
C HIS A 189 5.62 -16.37 14.51
N VAL A 190 6.90 -16.09 14.67
CA VAL A 190 7.75 -15.53 13.62
C VAL A 190 7.77 -16.42 12.38
N GLN A 191 8.03 -17.71 12.54
CA GLN A 191 8.12 -18.63 11.42
C GLN A 191 6.77 -18.79 10.71
N ASP A 192 5.68 -18.96 11.46
CA ASP A 192 4.34 -19.09 10.90
C ASP A 192 3.91 -17.84 10.12
N VAL A 193 4.27 -16.65 10.61
CA VAL A 193 4.01 -15.38 9.91
C VAL A 193 4.80 -15.33 8.60
N CYS A 194 6.09 -15.66 8.59
CA CYS A 194 6.90 -15.71 7.37
C CYS A 194 6.33 -16.70 6.36
N ASP A 195 6.02 -17.93 6.78
CA ASP A 195 5.44 -18.97 5.92
C ASP A 195 4.10 -18.54 5.31
N SER A 196 3.28 -17.84 6.10
CA SER A 196 1.99 -17.30 5.64
C SER A 196 2.18 -16.16 4.64
N LEU A 197 3.11 -15.23 4.89
CA LEU A 197 3.42 -14.14 3.97
C LEU A 197 3.96 -14.66 2.63
N ASN A 198 4.79 -15.71 2.64
CA ASN A 198 5.31 -16.36 1.43
C ASN A 198 4.22 -17.01 0.57
N ARG A 199 3.08 -17.38 1.16
CA ARG A 199 1.90 -17.90 0.45
C ARG A 199 0.93 -16.82 -0.03
N PHE A 200 1.12 -15.57 0.40
CA PHE A 200 0.11 -14.51 0.26
C PHE A 200 -0.24 -14.20 -1.20
N ILE A 201 0.76 -14.02 -2.06
CA ILE A 201 0.55 -13.68 -3.48
C ILE A 201 -0.29 -14.76 -4.18
N GLY A 202 -0.01 -16.04 -3.93
CA GLY A 202 -0.79 -17.16 -4.47
C GLY A 202 -2.24 -17.27 -3.95
N MET A 203 -2.62 -16.46 -2.96
CA MET A 203 -3.96 -16.48 -2.35
C MET A 203 -4.85 -15.29 -2.75
N ILE A 204 -4.30 -14.27 -3.38
CA ILE A 204 -5.01 -13.06 -3.79
C ILE A 204 -5.15 -13.00 -5.32
N PRO A 205 -6.24 -12.37 -5.83
CA PRO A 205 -6.35 -12.10 -7.26
C PRO A 205 -5.41 -10.95 -7.63
N THR A 206 -4.43 -11.22 -8.49
CA THR A 206 -3.47 -10.24 -9.01
C THR A 206 -3.77 -9.80 -10.44
N GLY A 207 -4.88 -10.30 -11.03
CA GLY A 207 -5.21 -10.05 -12.44
C GLY A 207 -4.14 -10.61 -13.37
N ASP A 208 -3.70 -9.78 -14.32
CA ASP A 208 -2.65 -10.11 -15.29
C ASP A 208 -1.25 -9.58 -14.86
N LEU A 209 -1.09 -9.14 -13.60
CA LEU A 209 0.20 -8.71 -13.07
C LEU A 209 1.18 -9.88 -12.98
N GLU A 210 2.39 -9.67 -13.47
CA GLU A 210 3.49 -10.62 -13.29
C GLU A 210 4.14 -10.38 -11.93
N MET A 211 3.86 -11.27 -10.99
CA MET A 211 4.38 -11.23 -9.63
C MET A 211 4.89 -12.59 -9.22
N ASP A 212 6.07 -12.62 -8.62
CA ASP A 212 6.63 -13.78 -7.95
C ASP A 212 6.11 -13.86 -6.50
N ASP A 213 6.21 -15.04 -5.88
CA ASP A 213 5.95 -15.20 -4.45
C ASP A 213 6.94 -14.35 -3.63
N LEU A 214 6.51 -13.92 -2.45
CA LEU A 214 7.35 -13.17 -1.52
C LEU A 214 8.38 -14.10 -0.85
N GLU A 215 9.55 -13.56 -0.53
CA GLU A 215 10.60 -14.29 0.17
C GLU A 215 10.84 -13.70 1.57
N TYR A 216 9.91 -13.91 2.49
CA TYR A 216 10.07 -13.52 3.88
C TYR A 216 10.88 -14.56 4.66
N THR A 217 11.93 -14.10 5.33
CA THR A 217 12.67 -14.83 6.36
C THR A 217 12.46 -14.15 7.72
N PRO A 218 12.73 -14.84 8.84
CA PRO A 218 12.71 -14.21 10.16
C PRO A 218 13.54 -12.93 10.25
N GLU A 219 14.73 -12.91 9.65
CA GLU A 219 15.62 -11.74 9.64
C GLU A 219 15.00 -10.58 8.86
N ARG A 220 14.38 -10.85 7.70
CA ARG A 220 13.68 -9.83 6.90
C ARG A 220 12.47 -9.28 7.65
N LEU A 221 11.67 -10.15 8.29
CA LEU A 221 10.54 -9.73 9.11
C LEU A 221 11.00 -8.80 10.24
N ARG A 222 12.00 -9.21 11.02
CA ARG A 222 12.55 -8.41 12.13
C ARG A 222 13.11 -7.07 11.67
N ARG A 223 13.83 -7.04 10.54
CA ARG A 223 14.36 -5.80 9.96
C ARG A 223 13.24 -4.84 9.57
N ASN A 224 12.16 -5.33 8.94
CA ASN A 224 11.03 -4.51 8.54
C ASN A 224 10.22 -4.02 9.75
N GLU A 225 10.07 -4.83 10.79
CA GLU A 225 9.47 -4.43 12.05
C GLU A 225 10.27 -3.32 12.74
N GLN A 226 11.59 -3.47 12.81
CA GLN A 226 12.46 -2.44 13.40
C GLN A 226 12.37 -1.13 12.60
N ARG A 227 12.38 -1.22 11.26
CA ARG A 227 12.24 -0.03 10.40
C ARG A 227 10.92 0.72 10.67
N ASN A 228 9.81 0.01 10.83
CA ASN A 228 8.54 0.65 11.20
C ASN A 228 8.63 1.40 12.53
N ILE A 229 9.32 0.82 13.53
CA ILE A 229 9.56 1.46 14.83
C ILE A 229 10.42 2.71 14.65
N ASP A 230 11.50 2.63 13.89
CA ASP A 230 12.44 3.74 13.65
C ASP A 230 11.76 4.90 12.89
N LEU A 231 10.81 4.60 12.02
CA LEU A 231 9.97 5.58 11.32
C LEU A 231 8.80 6.12 12.17
N GLY A 232 8.64 5.66 13.40
CA GLY A 232 7.52 6.05 14.26
C GLY A 232 6.16 5.50 13.82
N THR A 233 6.15 4.40 13.06
CA THR A 233 4.90 3.76 12.61
C THR A 233 4.40 2.78 13.67
N VAL A 234 3.20 3.02 14.20
CA VAL A 234 2.50 2.08 15.08
C VAL A 234 1.94 0.93 14.23
N ARG A 235 2.36 -0.28 14.50
CA ARG A 235 1.83 -1.51 13.89
C ARG A 235 0.97 -2.26 14.88
N LEU A 236 -0.25 -2.63 14.47
CA LEU A 236 -1.19 -3.46 15.20
C LEU A 236 -1.50 -4.71 14.40
N VAL A 237 -1.44 -5.86 15.03
CA VAL A 237 -1.64 -7.16 14.39
C VAL A 237 -2.76 -7.92 15.08
N GLY A 238 -3.65 -8.51 14.30
CA GLY A 238 -4.60 -9.53 14.73
C GLY A 238 -4.31 -10.84 14.02
N ALA A 239 -4.25 -11.93 14.75
CA ALA A 239 -4.01 -13.25 14.19
C ALA A 239 -5.03 -14.26 14.72
N ALA A 240 -5.38 -15.23 13.86
CA ALA A 240 -6.17 -16.39 14.26
C ALA A 240 -5.24 -17.59 14.41
N LEU A 241 -5.31 -18.27 15.54
CA LEU A 241 -4.57 -19.50 15.81
C LEU A 241 -5.54 -20.69 15.75
N ALA A 242 -5.14 -21.74 15.06
CA ALA A 242 -5.83 -23.03 15.03
C ALA A 242 -5.75 -23.74 16.39
N PRO A 243 -6.55 -24.80 16.64
CA PRO A 243 -6.53 -25.51 17.93
C PRO A 243 -5.17 -26.11 18.30
N ASP A 244 -4.32 -26.41 17.34
CA ASP A 244 -2.95 -26.91 17.55
C ASP A 244 -1.93 -25.79 17.80
N GLY A 245 -2.36 -24.53 17.72
CA GLY A 245 -1.53 -23.34 17.94
C GLY A 245 -0.90 -22.74 16.69
N THR A 246 -1.03 -23.35 15.53
CA THR A 246 -0.50 -22.81 14.27
C THR A 246 -1.29 -21.60 13.76
N LEU A 247 -0.65 -20.75 12.96
CA LEU A 247 -1.28 -19.56 12.40
C LEU A 247 -2.29 -19.95 11.31
N ALA A 248 -3.54 -19.54 11.47
CA ALA A 248 -4.65 -19.76 10.54
C ALA A 248 -5.04 -18.53 9.73
N GLY A 249 -4.74 -17.33 10.25
CA GLY A 249 -5.04 -16.06 9.60
C GLY A 249 -4.27 -14.91 10.22
N TYR A 250 -4.08 -13.86 9.44
CA TYR A 250 -3.27 -12.72 9.80
C TYR A 250 -3.85 -11.44 9.23
N HIS A 251 -3.76 -10.36 10.00
CA HIS A 251 -4.15 -9.02 9.60
C HIS A 251 -3.30 -7.99 10.33
N ASP A 252 -2.81 -6.97 9.61
CA ASP A 252 -2.12 -5.86 10.22
C ASP A 252 -2.64 -4.49 9.78
N LEU A 253 -2.47 -3.53 10.68
CA LEU A 253 -2.76 -2.11 10.52
C LEU A 253 -1.51 -1.30 10.86
N TYR A 254 -1.38 -0.18 10.16
CA TYR A 254 -0.29 0.77 10.36
C TYR A 254 -0.85 2.18 10.55
N VAL A 255 -0.30 2.89 11.54
CA VAL A 255 -0.59 4.31 11.82
C VAL A 255 0.73 5.04 11.90
N ASP A 256 0.92 6.04 11.06
CA ASP A 256 2.12 6.87 11.11
C ASP A 256 1.97 7.93 12.22
N GLU A 257 3.02 8.14 13.03
CA GLU A 257 2.98 9.01 14.21
C GLU A 257 2.63 10.46 13.87
N ASP A 258 3.03 10.92 12.69
CA ASP A 258 2.76 12.24 12.18
C ASP A 258 1.35 12.40 11.56
N ARG A 259 0.62 11.29 11.36
CA ARG A 259 -0.76 11.28 10.83
C ARG A 259 -1.67 10.31 11.61
N ARG A 260 -1.71 10.40 12.91
CA ARG A 260 -2.47 9.49 13.79
C ARG A 260 -4.00 9.49 13.55
N THR A 261 -4.52 10.41 12.75
CA THR A 261 -5.95 10.45 12.38
C THR A 261 -6.33 9.40 11.32
N GLN A 262 -5.36 8.76 10.70
CA GLN A 262 -5.54 7.77 9.63
C GLN A 262 -4.74 6.50 9.91
N ALA A 263 -5.34 5.36 9.56
CA ALA A 263 -4.67 4.08 9.54
C ALA A 263 -4.76 3.47 8.13
N ARG A 264 -3.78 2.64 7.79
CA ARG A 264 -3.82 1.83 6.57
C ARG A 264 -3.76 0.34 6.90
N VAL A 265 -4.53 -0.45 6.17
CA VAL A 265 -4.43 -1.90 6.20
C VAL A 265 -3.20 -2.32 5.38
N GLY A 266 -2.35 -3.17 5.96
CA GLY A 266 -1.31 -3.86 5.23
C GLY A 266 -1.88 -5.12 4.56
N ILE A 267 -1.78 -6.25 5.24
CA ILE A 267 -2.25 -7.54 4.73
C ILE A 267 -3.46 -8.02 5.52
N THR A 268 -4.38 -8.70 4.84
CA THR A 268 -5.44 -9.51 5.46
C THR A 268 -5.52 -10.84 4.75
N MET A 269 -5.31 -11.93 5.46
CA MET A 269 -5.40 -13.27 4.90
C MET A 269 -5.96 -14.29 5.89
N VAL A 270 -6.61 -15.33 5.35
CA VAL A 270 -6.93 -16.58 6.06
C VAL A 270 -6.48 -17.71 5.16
N LEU A 271 -5.65 -18.58 5.71
CA LEU A 271 -5.12 -19.72 4.97
C LEU A 271 -6.28 -20.58 4.45
N PRO A 272 -6.22 -21.10 3.22
CA PRO A 272 -7.33 -21.80 2.56
C PRO A 272 -7.94 -22.91 3.40
N GLU A 273 -7.10 -23.68 4.09
CA GLU A 273 -7.46 -24.80 4.95
C GLU A 273 -8.25 -24.39 6.22
N HIS A 274 -8.24 -23.12 6.57
CA HIS A 274 -8.89 -22.55 7.77
C HIS A 274 -10.06 -21.62 7.42
N ARG A 275 -10.49 -21.56 6.17
CA ARG A 275 -11.63 -20.74 5.75
C ARG A 275 -12.97 -21.31 6.25
N GLY A 276 -14.03 -20.49 6.23
CA GLY A 276 -15.37 -20.91 6.65
C GLY A 276 -15.71 -20.64 8.13
N HIS A 277 -14.73 -20.18 8.94
CA HIS A 277 -14.85 -19.96 10.38
C HIS A 277 -14.95 -18.47 10.78
N ALA A 278 -15.32 -17.58 9.87
CA ALA A 278 -15.41 -16.12 10.05
C ALA A 278 -14.10 -15.47 10.59
N LEU A 279 -12.93 -16.13 10.43
CA LEU A 279 -11.65 -15.68 10.98
C LEU A 279 -11.22 -14.33 10.40
N GLY A 280 -11.38 -14.12 9.08
CA GLY A 280 -11.01 -12.85 8.45
C GLY A 280 -11.76 -11.65 9.04
N LEU A 281 -13.05 -11.82 9.34
CA LEU A 281 -13.83 -10.79 10.04
C LEU A 281 -13.34 -10.64 11.48
N GLY A 282 -13.09 -11.76 12.17
CA GLY A 282 -12.70 -11.75 13.57
C GLY A 282 -11.37 -11.05 13.84
N ILE A 283 -10.33 -11.36 13.05
CA ILE A 283 -9.01 -10.71 13.18
C ILE A 283 -9.08 -9.22 12.84
N LYS A 284 -9.86 -8.82 11.82
CA LYS A 284 -10.07 -7.41 11.49
C LYS A 284 -10.78 -6.67 12.63
N LEU A 285 -11.87 -7.22 13.17
CA LEU A 285 -12.60 -6.61 14.30
C LEU A 285 -11.69 -6.42 15.52
N ALA A 286 -10.94 -7.45 15.91
CA ALA A 286 -10.01 -7.38 17.03
C ALA A 286 -8.99 -6.24 16.83
N THR A 287 -8.28 -6.24 15.69
CA THR A 287 -7.27 -5.23 15.41
C THR A 287 -7.85 -3.81 15.34
N HIS A 288 -9.08 -3.65 14.78
CA HIS A 288 -9.73 -2.34 14.73
C HIS A 288 -10.21 -1.88 16.12
N ARG A 289 -10.61 -2.81 17.01
CA ARG A 289 -10.86 -2.49 18.43
C ARG A 289 -9.59 -2.02 19.14
N SER A 290 -8.48 -2.73 18.92
CA SER A 290 -7.17 -2.32 19.42
C SER A 290 -6.78 -0.92 18.90
N LEU A 291 -7.03 -0.64 17.63
CA LEU A 291 -6.78 0.68 17.04
C LEU A 291 -7.57 1.78 17.76
N VAL A 292 -8.89 1.60 17.92
CA VAL A 292 -9.74 2.59 18.63
C VAL A 292 -9.29 2.81 20.06
N ALA A 293 -8.81 1.75 20.75
CA ALA A 293 -8.35 1.84 22.12
C ALA A 293 -6.97 2.50 22.27
N GLN A 294 -6.03 2.22 21.36
CA GLN A 294 -4.64 2.65 21.45
C GLN A 294 -4.36 3.97 20.72
N VAL A 295 -5.16 4.28 19.70
CA VAL A 295 -5.04 5.50 18.87
C VAL A 295 -6.40 6.18 18.76
N PRO A 296 -6.93 6.75 19.85
CA PRO A 296 -8.29 7.28 19.92
C PRO A 296 -8.51 8.49 18.98
N GLU A 297 -7.48 9.14 18.51
CA GLU A 297 -7.52 10.18 17.49
C GLU A 297 -7.73 9.65 16.06
N CYS A 298 -7.54 8.34 15.81
CA CYS A 298 -7.75 7.75 14.49
C CYS A 298 -9.23 7.85 14.09
N ARG A 299 -9.48 8.38 12.90
CA ARG A 299 -10.82 8.61 12.37
C ARG A 299 -11.16 7.66 11.22
N ILE A 300 -10.18 7.38 10.37
CA ILE A 300 -10.41 6.57 9.18
C ILE A 300 -9.38 5.44 9.07
N VAL A 301 -9.82 4.33 8.47
CA VAL A 301 -8.94 3.24 8.05
C VAL A 301 -9.10 3.03 6.55
N ALA A 302 -8.01 3.14 5.81
CA ALA A 302 -7.98 2.89 4.37
C ALA A 302 -7.51 1.47 4.05
N THR A 303 -8.08 0.86 3.00
CA THR A 303 -7.69 -0.46 2.47
C THR A 303 -7.88 -0.52 0.97
N GLY A 304 -7.06 -1.32 0.28
CA GLY A 304 -7.24 -1.72 -1.12
C GLY A 304 -7.50 -3.22 -1.21
N ASN A 305 -8.28 -3.64 -2.18
CA ASN A 305 -8.36 -5.05 -2.57
C ASN A 305 -9.01 -5.17 -3.95
N ALA A 306 -8.60 -6.20 -4.69
CA ALA A 306 -9.11 -6.46 -6.03
C ALA A 306 -10.64 -6.53 -6.07
N ASP A 307 -11.25 -5.94 -7.09
CA ASP A 307 -12.71 -5.89 -7.25
C ASP A 307 -13.34 -7.28 -7.31
N VAL A 308 -12.62 -8.25 -7.87
CA VAL A 308 -13.04 -9.65 -7.97
C VAL A 308 -12.91 -10.44 -6.66
N ASN A 309 -12.29 -9.87 -5.62
CA ASN A 309 -12.17 -10.52 -4.30
C ASN A 309 -13.48 -10.39 -3.50
N ALA A 310 -14.53 -11.07 -3.97
CA ALA A 310 -15.89 -10.98 -3.41
C ALA A 310 -15.92 -11.28 -1.89
N HIS A 311 -15.08 -12.21 -1.41
CA HIS A 311 -15.04 -12.58 0.01
C HIS A 311 -14.54 -11.43 0.88
N MET A 312 -13.41 -10.81 0.51
CA MET A 312 -12.85 -9.68 1.25
C MET A 312 -13.74 -8.44 1.12
N ASN A 313 -14.34 -8.22 -0.05
CA ASN A 313 -15.31 -7.14 -0.25
C ASN A 313 -16.49 -7.27 0.72
N ALA A 314 -17.07 -8.48 0.86
CA ALA A 314 -18.17 -8.73 1.80
C ALA A 314 -17.76 -8.52 3.28
N VAL A 315 -16.53 -8.88 3.66
CA VAL A 315 -16.00 -8.62 5.02
C VAL A 315 -15.89 -7.11 5.25
N ASN A 316 -15.31 -6.38 4.30
CA ASN A 316 -15.14 -4.93 4.42
C ASN A 316 -16.50 -4.20 4.48
N GLU A 317 -17.46 -4.54 3.63
CA GLU A 317 -18.81 -3.96 3.64
C GLU A 317 -19.53 -4.18 4.97
N ARG A 318 -19.44 -5.38 5.55
CA ARG A 318 -20.04 -5.69 6.85
C ARG A 318 -19.46 -4.85 7.98
N MET A 319 -18.18 -4.47 7.91
CA MET A 319 -17.53 -3.59 8.89
C MET A 319 -17.88 -2.11 8.69
N GLY A 320 -18.42 -1.73 7.53
CA GLY A 320 -18.78 -0.35 7.18
C GLY A 320 -17.79 0.34 6.23
N TYR A 321 -16.85 -0.39 5.65
CA TYR A 321 -15.98 0.17 4.60
C TYR A 321 -16.79 0.53 3.36
N ARG A 322 -16.54 1.69 2.80
CA ARG A 322 -17.14 2.16 1.55
C ARG A 322 -16.09 2.41 0.49
N LEU A 323 -16.42 2.09 -0.76
CA LEU A 323 -15.59 2.40 -1.91
C LEU A 323 -15.50 3.92 -2.11
N VAL A 324 -14.29 4.44 -2.23
CA VAL A 324 -14.03 5.87 -2.43
C VAL A 324 -13.31 6.17 -3.73
N GLU A 325 -12.51 5.23 -4.23
CA GLU A 325 -11.75 5.34 -5.47
C GLU A 325 -11.52 3.95 -6.06
N GLN A 326 -11.19 3.92 -7.35
CA GLN A 326 -10.63 2.77 -8.04
C GLN A 326 -9.13 2.99 -8.22
N MET A 327 -8.30 2.02 -7.86
CA MET A 327 -6.90 1.94 -8.25
C MET A 327 -6.77 1.03 -9.47
N LEU A 328 -6.15 1.56 -10.52
CA LEU A 328 -5.94 0.87 -11.79
C LEU A 328 -4.45 0.56 -11.90
N GLU A 329 -4.13 -0.71 -12.01
CA GLU A 329 -2.75 -1.19 -12.12
C GLU A 329 -2.45 -1.57 -13.57
N PHE A 330 -1.44 -0.95 -14.12
CA PHE A 330 -1.00 -1.12 -15.50
C PHE A 330 0.35 -1.80 -15.55
N GLN A 331 0.54 -2.63 -16.56
CA GLN A 331 1.80 -3.32 -16.79
C GLN A 331 2.29 -3.14 -18.21
N LYS A 332 3.62 -3.06 -18.38
CA LYS A 332 4.32 -3.03 -19.67
C LYS A 332 5.58 -3.88 -19.56
N LYS A 333 5.84 -4.71 -20.60
CA LYS A 333 7.14 -5.36 -20.76
C LYS A 333 8.10 -4.43 -21.47
N ALA A 334 9.28 -4.21 -20.90
CA ALA A 334 10.32 -3.35 -21.43
C ALA A 334 11.20 -4.10 -22.45
#